data_da27e197c46fefd419d20938c2b3ea9f
#
_entry.id   da27e197c46fefd419d20938c2b3ea9f
#
_cell.length_a   1.000
_cell.length_b   1.000
_cell.length_c   1.000
_cell.angle_alpha   90.00
_cell.angle_beta   90.00
_cell.angle_gamma   90.00
#
_symmetry.space_group_name_H-M   'P 1'
#
loop_
_entity.id
_entity.type
_entity.pdbx_description
1 polymer ?
#
loop_
_entity_poly.entity_id
_entity_poly.type
_entity_poly.pdbx_seq_one_letter_code
_entity_poly.pdbx_strand_id
1 'polypeptide(L)'
;LKKLGMDYKIKDGYIFAKTNGRLKGNIIKFPKISVGATENSIIAACLAKGETVLKNCAIEPEIKDLTNFLNSAGAKIRWFGRTCKILGTDSLSQTKYTVMADRIEAGTFCVAATLTKGNLEIKDFNSSIIRTELELLKKAGAKIKIDNNKIKIVGPKKIKSIKNIKTKEWPGVATDMQSQLMVLMCIADGTSSITENIFE
;
A
#
# COMPACT_ATOMS: atom_id res chain seq x y z
N LEU A 1 -13.18 -9.22 11.04
CA LEU A 1 -14.46 -8.59 11.44
C LEU A 1 -15.22 -9.41 12.48
N LYS A 2 -15.02 -10.76 12.54
CA LYS A 2 -15.67 -11.62 13.57
C LYS A 2 -15.48 -11.09 14.99
N LYS A 3 -14.27 -10.62 15.35
CA LYS A 3 -14.01 -10.02 16.68
C LYS A 3 -14.80 -8.74 16.95
N LEU A 4 -15.31 -8.08 15.92
CA LEU A 4 -16.21 -6.92 16.05
C LEU A 4 -17.69 -7.32 16.19
N GLY A 5 -18.00 -8.62 16.23
CA GLY A 5 -19.36 -9.12 16.38
C GLY A 5 -20.08 -9.47 15.07
N MET A 6 -19.34 -9.64 13.97
CA MET A 6 -19.89 -10.13 12.70
C MET A 6 -19.91 -11.66 12.71
N ASP A 7 -21.05 -12.24 12.42
CA ASP A 7 -21.17 -13.65 12.06
C ASP A 7 -21.05 -13.84 10.55
N TYR A 8 -20.40 -14.93 10.13
CA TYR A 8 -20.35 -15.27 8.72
C TYR A 8 -20.35 -16.77 8.49
N LYS A 9 -20.82 -17.14 7.32
CA LYS A 9 -20.68 -18.48 6.76
C LYS A 9 -20.23 -18.41 5.31
N ILE A 10 -19.47 -19.40 4.88
CA ILE A 10 -19.07 -19.57 3.49
C ILE A 10 -19.94 -20.67 2.90
N LYS A 11 -20.58 -20.38 1.79
CA LYS A 11 -21.40 -21.33 1.04
C LYS A 11 -21.25 -21.08 -0.45
N ASP A 12 -20.96 -22.12 -1.23
CA ASP A 12 -20.83 -22.08 -2.70
C ASP A 12 -19.86 -20.98 -3.20
N GLY A 13 -18.72 -20.76 -2.48
CA GLY A 13 -17.74 -19.71 -2.80
C GLY A 13 -18.12 -18.29 -2.36
N TYR A 14 -19.31 -18.07 -1.80
CA TYR A 14 -19.78 -16.78 -1.31
C TYR A 14 -19.66 -16.65 0.21
N ILE A 15 -19.38 -15.43 0.67
CA ILE A 15 -19.37 -15.08 2.08
C ILE A 15 -20.71 -14.43 2.44
N PHE A 16 -21.47 -15.09 3.29
CA PHE A 16 -22.70 -14.54 3.87
C PHE A 16 -22.38 -13.99 5.25
N ALA A 17 -22.36 -12.68 5.39
CA ALA A 17 -22.04 -11.99 6.63
C ALA A 17 -23.26 -11.26 7.18
N LYS A 18 -23.42 -11.29 8.51
CA LYS A 18 -24.49 -10.56 9.21
C LYS A 18 -24.02 -10.06 10.56
N THR A 19 -24.67 -9.05 11.07
CA THR A 19 -24.49 -8.52 12.41
C THR A 19 -25.84 -8.19 13.04
N ASN A 20 -25.94 -8.33 14.35
CA ASN A 20 -27.10 -7.90 15.13
C ASN A 20 -26.87 -6.46 15.61
N GLY A 21 -27.32 -5.48 14.81
CA GLY A 21 -27.07 -4.07 15.05
C GLY A 21 -25.65 -3.65 14.70
N ARG A 22 -25.13 -2.64 15.39
CA ARG A 22 -23.78 -2.10 15.14
C ARG A 22 -22.71 -3.07 15.63
N LEU A 23 -21.62 -3.14 14.86
CA LEU A 23 -20.39 -3.79 15.31
C LEU A 23 -19.91 -3.18 16.65
N LYS A 24 -19.16 -3.95 17.43
CA LYS A 24 -18.65 -3.54 18.74
C LYS A 24 -17.12 -3.44 18.68
N GLY A 25 -16.59 -2.36 19.21
CA GLY A 25 -15.15 -2.16 19.34
C GLY A 25 -14.47 -3.30 20.08
N ASN A 26 -13.26 -3.65 19.67
CA ASN A 26 -12.49 -4.75 20.26
C ASN A 26 -10.99 -4.56 19.97
N ILE A 27 -10.16 -5.35 20.66
CA ILE A 27 -8.73 -5.43 20.36
C ILE A 27 -8.48 -6.56 19.34
N ILE A 28 -7.95 -6.18 18.18
CA ILE A 28 -7.61 -7.10 17.09
C ILE A 28 -6.10 -7.04 16.86
N LYS A 29 -5.42 -8.17 16.97
CA LYS A 29 -4.02 -8.33 16.57
C LYS A 29 -3.99 -9.19 15.30
N PHE A 30 -3.48 -8.63 14.21
CA PHE A 30 -3.30 -9.37 12.96
C PHE A 30 -2.13 -10.36 13.11
N PRO A 31 -2.31 -11.62 12.70
CA PRO A 31 -1.23 -12.63 12.73
C PRO A 31 -0.10 -12.30 11.76
N LYS A 32 -0.46 -11.79 10.59
CA LYS A 32 0.45 -11.25 9.56
C LYS A 32 0.04 -9.81 9.24
N ILE A 33 0.99 -9.00 8.80
CA ILE A 33 0.70 -7.67 8.26
C ILE A 33 -0.07 -7.85 6.95
N SER A 34 -1.22 -7.19 6.84
CA SER A 34 -2.08 -7.27 5.66
C SER A 34 -2.77 -5.93 5.41
N VAL A 35 -2.60 -5.40 4.21
CA VAL A 35 -3.24 -4.16 3.75
C VAL A 35 -4.74 -4.30 3.81
N GLY A 36 -5.32 -5.26 3.09
CA GLY A 36 -6.77 -5.43 3.02
C GLY A 36 -7.42 -5.74 4.38
N ALA A 37 -6.74 -6.51 5.27
CA ALA A 37 -7.26 -6.75 6.62
C ALA A 37 -7.26 -5.45 7.45
N THR A 38 -6.23 -4.61 7.31
CA THR A 38 -6.12 -3.33 8.00
C THR A 38 -7.20 -2.36 7.52
N GLU A 39 -7.33 -2.17 6.20
CA GLU A 39 -8.33 -1.26 5.60
C GLU A 39 -9.75 -1.64 5.96
N ASN A 40 -10.13 -2.89 5.73
CA ASN A 40 -11.48 -3.37 6.05
C ASN A 40 -11.80 -3.24 7.55
N SER A 41 -10.81 -3.48 8.42
CA SER A 41 -11.01 -3.33 9.86
C SER A 41 -11.14 -1.87 10.30
N ILE A 42 -10.39 -0.96 9.69
CA ILE A 42 -10.50 0.49 9.93
C ILE A 42 -11.88 0.99 9.52
N ILE A 43 -12.31 0.67 8.28
CA ILE A 43 -13.62 1.10 7.77
C ILE A 43 -14.75 0.59 8.68
N ALA A 44 -14.72 -0.69 9.03
CA ALA A 44 -15.72 -1.29 9.90
C ALA A 44 -15.73 -0.70 11.31
N ALA A 45 -14.55 -0.36 11.84
CA ALA A 45 -14.41 0.19 13.20
C ALA A 45 -14.88 1.64 13.32
N CYS A 46 -14.88 2.42 12.23
CA CYS A 46 -15.33 3.82 12.25
C CYS A 46 -16.76 3.99 12.76
N LEU A 47 -17.63 3.04 12.46
CA LEU A 47 -19.04 3.05 12.89
C LEU A 47 -19.33 1.97 13.95
N ALA A 48 -18.34 1.29 14.50
CA ALA A 48 -18.52 0.34 15.60
C ALA A 48 -18.85 1.08 16.92
N LYS A 49 -19.52 0.42 17.84
CA LYS A 49 -19.80 0.98 19.17
C LYS A 49 -18.56 0.80 20.06
N GLY A 50 -18.03 1.92 20.59
CA GLY A 50 -16.87 1.92 21.47
C GLY A 50 -15.52 2.00 20.75
N GLU A 51 -14.43 1.70 21.44
CA GLU A 51 -13.06 1.77 20.92
C GLU A 51 -12.62 0.46 20.27
N THR A 52 -12.00 0.54 19.11
CA THR A 52 -11.27 -0.56 18.46
C THR A 52 -9.78 -0.29 18.47
N VAL A 53 -8.99 -1.28 18.86
CA VAL A 53 -7.53 -1.23 18.80
C VAL A 53 -7.02 -2.30 17.85
N LEU A 54 -6.50 -1.88 16.71
CA LEU A 54 -5.88 -2.77 15.72
C LEU A 54 -4.38 -2.79 15.96
N LYS A 55 -3.78 -3.98 16.09
CA LYS A 55 -2.34 -4.19 16.31
C LYS A 55 -1.73 -4.96 15.15
N ASN A 56 -0.46 -4.69 14.85
CA ASN A 56 0.29 -5.27 13.73
C ASN A 56 -0.34 -4.91 12.38
N CYS A 57 -0.76 -3.65 12.25
CA CYS A 57 -1.36 -3.12 11.03
C CYS A 57 -0.32 -2.93 9.91
N ALA A 58 -0.78 -3.02 8.68
CA ALA A 58 -0.12 -2.43 7.54
C ALA A 58 -0.08 -0.90 7.68
N ILE A 59 0.99 -0.27 7.17
CA ILE A 59 1.20 1.20 7.28
C ILE A 59 1.59 1.82 5.95
N GLU A 60 1.22 1.17 4.88
CA GLU A 60 1.38 1.64 3.51
C GLU A 60 0.79 3.06 3.36
N PRO A 61 1.34 3.90 2.48
CA PRO A 61 0.89 5.29 2.29
C PRO A 61 -0.62 5.40 2.05
N GLU A 62 -1.19 4.51 1.25
CA GLU A 62 -2.62 4.45 0.93
C GLU A 62 -3.51 4.20 2.16
N ILE A 63 -3.02 3.46 3.16
CA ILE A 63 -3.72 3.26 4.44
C ILE A 63 -3.77 4.55 5.24
N LYS A 64 -2.68 5.33 5.21
CA LYS A 64 -2.66 6.66 5.84
C LYS A 64 -3.60 7.62 5.13
N ASP A 65 -3.63 7.57 3.81
CA ASP A 65 -4.55 8.35 3.00
C ASP A 65 -6.01 8.02 3.31
N LEU A 66 -6.36 6.73 3.37
CA LEU A 66 -7.68 6.25 3.81
C LEU A 66 -8.06 6.80 5.20
N THR A 67 -7.13 6.77 6.16
CA THR A 67 -7.43 7.27 7.50
C THR A 67 -7.57 8.79 7.55
N ASN A 68 -6.83 9.53 6.73
CA ASN A 68 -6.98 10.97 6.59
C ASN A 68 -8.36 11.31 5.98
N PHE A 69 -8.76 10.58 4.92
CA PHE A 69 -10.08 10.71 4.33
C PHE A 69 -11.19 10.45 5.37
N LEU A 70 -11.13 9.33 6.10
CA LEU A 70 -12.12 8.98 7.10
C LEU A 70 -12.17 10.02 8.25
N ASN A 71 -11.01 10.50 8.70
CA ASN A 71 -10.94 11.55 9.72
C ASN A 71 -11.53 12.88 9.22
N SER A 72 -11.35 13.24 7.93
CA SER A 72 -11.98 14.42 7.36
C SER A 72 -13.50 14.30 7.29
N ALA A 73 -14.04 13.07 7.25
CA ALA A 73 -15.46 12.77 7.33
C ALA A 73 -15.98 12.64 8.78
N GLY A 74 -15.12 12.90 9.79
CA GLY A 74 -15.52 12.90 11.21
C GLY A 74 -15.18 11.62 11.97
N ALA A 75 -14.46 10.66 11.37
CA ALA A 75 -13.93 9.52 12.11
C ALA A 75 -12.89 9.97 13.15
N LYS A 76 -12.63 9.11 14.14
CA LYS A 76 -11.68 9.38 15.23
C LYS A 76 -10.59 8.31 15.24
N ILE A 77 -9.64 8.43 14.29
CA ILE A 77 -8.57 7.46 14.06
C ILE A 77 -7.23 8.05 14.47
N ARG A 78 -6.46 7.31 15.27
CA ARG A 78 -5.10 7.69 15.70
C ARG A 78 -4.14 6.54 15.54
N TRP A 79 -2.89 6.85 15.15
CA TRP A 79 -1.83 5.89 14.92
C TRP A 79 -0.70 5.99 15.94
N PHE A 80 -0.16 4.83 16.35
CA PHE A 80 1.00 4.67 17.21
C PHE A 80 1.87 3.55 16.62
N GLY A 81 2.79 3.91 15.73
CA GLY A 81 3.54 2.94 14.92
C GLY A 81 2.59 2.05 14.10
N ARG A 82 2.63 0.73 14.32
CA ARG A 82 1.74 -0.26 13.68
C ARG A 82 0.47 -0.57 14.51
N THR A 83 0.13 0.30 15.42
CA THR A 83 -1.12 0.22 16.18
C THR A 83 -2.05 1.35 15.76
N CYS A 84 -3.28 1.02 15.39
CA CYS A 84 -4.32 1.97 15.03
C CYS A 84 -5.43 1.91 16.09
N LYS A 85 -5.78 3.05 16.67
CA LYS A 85 -6.91 3.20 17.60
C LYS A 85 -8.02 3.97 16.91
N ILE A 86 -9.22 3.44 16.99
CA ILE A 86 -10.41 4.00 16.35
C ILE A 86 -11.51 4.09 17.42
N LEU A 87 -11.98 5.29 17.71
CA LEU A 87 -13.19 5.48 18.49
C LEU A 87 -14.37 5.60 17.52
N GLY A 88 -15.26 4.63 17.58
CA GLY A 88 -16.42 4.59 16.68
C GLY A 88 -17.36 5.77 16.89
N THR A 89 -17.96 6.23 15.79
CA THR A 89 -18.94 7.34 15.76
C THR A 89 -20.30 6.83 15.32
N ASP A 90 -21.34 7.61 15.54
CA ASP A 90 -22.71 7.23 15.12
C ASP A 90 -22.91 7.44 13.61
N SER A 91 -22.22 8.41 13.04
CA SER A 91 -22.28 8.72 11.60
C SER A 91 -20.96 9.33 11.12
N LEU A 92 -20.77 9.32 9.82
CA LEU A 92 -19.75 10.09 9.12
C LEU A 92 -20.43 11.17 8.29
N SER A 93 -19.75 12.31 8.15
CA SER A 93 -20.25 13.47 7.40
C SER A 93 -19.72 13.48 5.98
N GLN A 94 -20.43 14.15 5.10
CA GLN A 94 -19.94 14.44 3.76
C GLN A 94 -18.67 15.29 3.84
N THR A 95 -17.68 14.96 3.01
CA THR A 95 -16.41 15.68 2.96
C THR A 95 -15.91 15.78 1.51
N LYS A 96 -15.06 16.80 1.26
CA LYS A 96 -14.25 16.87 0.03
C LYS A 96 -12.84 16.40 0.36
N TYR A 97 -12.32 15.51 -0.44
CA TYR A 97 -10.99 14.94 -0.23
C TYR A 97 -10.29 14.73 -1.57
N THR A 98 -9.01 15.02 -1.62
CA THR A 98 -8.17 14.70 -2.77
C THR A 98 -7.35 13.46 -2.42
N VAL A 99 -7.62 12.37 -3.10
CA VAL A 99 -6.90 11.10 -2.94
C VAL A 99 -5.45 11.28 -3.35
N MET A 100 -4.54 10.65 -2.63
CA MET A 100 -3.12 10.66 -2.96
C MET A 100 -2.85 10.05 -4.34
N ALA A 101 -1.74 10.45 -4.97
CA ALA A 101 -1.28 9.84 -6.21
C ALA A 101 -0.91 8.37 -5.99
N ASP A 102 -1.25 7.51 -6.97
CA ASP A 102 -0.97 6.07 -6.93
C ASP A 102 0.53 5.80 -7.08
N ARG A 103 1.13 5.21 -6.04
CA ARG A 103 2.56 4.86 -6.03
C ARG A 103 2.89 3.70 -6.97
N ILE A 104 1.96 2.78 -7.17
CA ILE A 104 2.16 1.63 -8.06
C ILE A 104 2.12 2.08 -9.52
N GLU A 105 1.17 2.96 -9.86
CA GLU A 105 1.12 3.59 -11.18
C GLU A 105 2.42 4.35 -11.47
N ALA A 106 2.83 5.24 -10.56
CA ALA A 106 4.07 6.02 -10.73
C ALA A 106 5.31 5.11 -10.87
N GLY A 107 5.42 4.07 -10.03
CA GLY A 107 6.47 3.07 -10.09
C GLY A 107 6.47 2.31 -11.43
N THR A 108 5.30 1.93 -11.92
CA THR A 108 5.13 1.23 -13.20
C THR A 108 5.64 2.09 -14.37
N PHE A 109 5.30 3.37 -14.41
CA PHE A 109 5.82 4.28 -15.44
C PHE A 109 7.33 4.53 -15.30
N CYS A 110 7.86 4.55 -14.08
CA CYS A 110 9.31 4.62 -13.88
C CYS A 110 10.02 3.36 -14.43
N VAL A 111 9.45 2.18 -14.22
CA VAL A 111 9.96 0.92 -14.81
C VAL A 111 9.86 0.98 -16.33
N ALA A 112 8.73 1.41 -16.88
CA ALA A 112 8.53 1.53 -18.32
C ALA A 112 9.58 2.46 -18.97
N ALA A 113 9.83 3.64 -18.39
CA ALA A 113 10.87 4.54 -18.88
C ALA A 113 12.27 3.91 -18.83
N THR A 114 12.58 3.15 -17.78
CA THR A 114 13.85 2.44 -17.64
C THR A 114 13.99 1.34 -18.69
N LEU A 115 12.94 0.54 -18.90
CA LEU A 115 12.86 -0.57 -19.83
C LEU A 115 13.03 -0.12 -21.28
N THR A 116 12.33 0.93 -21.65
CA THR A 116 12.30 1.46 -23.04
C THR A 116 13.45 2.42 -23.36
N LYS A 117 14.38 2.62 -22.43
CA LYS A 117 15.47 3.62 -22.53
C LYS A 117 14.92 5.05 -22.73
N GLY A 118 13.71 5.29 -22.24
CA GLY A 118 12.96 6.53 -22.42
C GLY A 118 13.37 7.63 -21.43
N ASN A 119 12.74 8.78 -21.61
CA ASN A 119 12.83 9.93 -20.72
C ASN A 119 11.42 10.27 -20.23
N LEU A 120 11.22 10.31 -18.91
CA LEU A 120 9.93 10.57 -18.28
C LEU A 120 10.07 11.60 -17.16
N GLU A 121 9.09 12.48 -17.06
CA GLU A 121 8.90 13.36 -15.92
C GLU A 121 7.54 13.06 -15.26
N ILE A 122 7.54 12.69 -13.99
CA ILE A 122 6.33 12.57 -13.16
C ILE A 122 6.24 13.82 -12.31
N LYS A 123 5.09 14.50 -12.34
CA LYS A 123 4.81 15.74 -11.60
C LYS A 123 3.80 15.48 -10.49
N ASP A 124 3.80 16.35 -9.49
CA ASP A 124 2.85 16.36 -8.37
C ASP A 124 2.82 15.02 -7.60
N PHE A 125 4.01 14.41 -7.47
CA PHE A 125 4.19 13.11 -6.85
C PHE A 125 5.24 13.14 -5.73
N ASN A 126 4.88 12.64 -4.55
CA ASN A 126 5.81 12.46 -3.45
C ASN A 126 6.70 11.23 -3.67
N SER A 127 7.92 11.43 -4.12
CA SER A 127 8.88 10.36 -4.41
C SER A 127 9.29 9.51 -3.21
N SER A 128 9.08 9.99 -1.98
CA SER A 128 9.47 9.24 -0.78
C SER A 128 8.69 7.95 -0.61
N ILE A 129 7.47 7.86 -1.18
CA ILE A 129 6.60 6.70 -1.06
C ILE A 129 6.96 5.53 -2.00
N ILE A 130 7.86 5.76 -2.99
CA ILE A 130 8.43 4.72 -3.87
C ILE A 130 9.97 4.72 -3.86
N ARG A 131 10.55 5.17 -2.77
CA ARG A 131 12.01 5.32 -2.66
C ARG A 131 12.76 4.02 -2.94
N THR A 132 12.25 2.91 -2.44
CA THR A 132 12.89 1.60 -2.59
C THR A 132 12.91 1.16 -4.06
N GLU A 133 11.81 1.36 -4.77
CA GLU A 133 11.69 1.06 -6.20
C GLU A 133 12.63 1.97 -7.02
N LEU A 134 12.67 3.27 -6.72
CA LEU A 134 13.59 4.20 -7.39
C LEU A 134 15.05 3.83 -7.19
N GLU A 135 15.44 3.34 -6.01
CA GLU A 135 16.79 2.87 -5.75
C GLU A 135 17.13 1.58 -6.53
N LEU A 136 16.16 0.68 -6.72
CA LEU A 136 16.34 -0.47 -7.60
C LEU A 136 16.55 -0.03 -9.06
N LEU A 137 15.76 0.93 -9.55
CA LEU A 137 15.92 1.45 -10.90
C LEU A 137 17.27 2.16 -11.11
N LYS A 138 17.78 2.86 -10.10
CA LYS A 138 19.16 3.41 -10.12
C LYS A 138 20.20 2.30 -10.21
N LYS A 139 20.05 1.22 -9.46
CA LYS A 139 20.93 0.03 -9.54
C LYS A 139 20.87 -0.62 -10.92
N ALA A 140 19.70 -0.65 -11.56
CA ALA A 140 19.53 -1.11 -12.94
C ALA A 140 20.19 -0.16 -13.96
N GLY A 141 20.65 1.03 -13.54
CA GLY A 141 21.37 1.99 -14.37
C GLY A 141 20.56 3.22 -14.77
N ALA A 142 19.31 3.36 -14.35
CA ALA A 142 18.52 4.56 -14.63
C ALA A 142 19.12 5.79 -13.95
N LYS A 143 19.11 6.92 -14.66
CA LYS A 143 19.44 8.23 -14.09
C LYS A 143 18.19 8.88 -13.55
N ILE A 144 18.12 9.07 -12.23
CA ILE A 144 16.95 9.61 -11.55
C ILE A 144 17.32 10.88 -10.82
N LYS A 145 16.62 11.97 -11.12
CA LYS A 145 16.69 13.25 -10.41
C LYS A 145 15.34 13.50 -9.74
N ILE A 146 15.37 13.81 -8.45
CA ILE A 146 14.23 14.17 -7.64
C ILE A 146 14.35 15.64 -7.30
N ASP A 147 13.31 16.41 -7.58
CA ASP A 147 13.23 17.84 -7.30
C ASP A 147 11.83 18.17 -6.79
N ASN A 148 11.72 18.51 -5.48
CA ASN A 148 10.43 18.71 -4.81
C ASN A 148 9.47 17.52 -5.08
N ASN A 149 8.30 17.82 -5.68
CA ASN A 149 7.28 16.83 -6.04
C ASN A 149 7.42 16.32 -7.48
N LYS A 150 8.65 16.24 -8.00
CA LYS A 150 8.89 15.78 -9.38
C LYS A 150 9.95 14.68 -9.41
N ILE A 151 9.75 13.71 -10.26
CA ILE A 151 10.72 12.66 -10.58
C ILE A 151 11.05 12.78 -12.07
N LYS A 152 12.33 12.98 -12.39
CA LYS A 152 12.84 12.84 -13.77
C LYS A 152 13.62 11.55 -13.84
N ILE A 153 13.30 10.68 -14.78
CA ILE A 153 13.97 9.42 -15.00
C ILE A 153 14.39 9.28 -16.46
N VAL A 154 15.62 8.86 -16.66
CA VAL A 154 16.18 8.54 -17.98
C VAL A 154 16.67 7.11 -17.94
N GLY A 155 16.11 6.27 -18.81
CA GLY A 155 16.51 4.87 -18.93
C GLY A 155 17.95 4.72 -19.42
N PRO A 156 18.67 3.68 -18.98
CA PRO A 156 20.06 3.42 -19.37
C PRO A 156 20.15 2.79 -20.77
N LYS A 157 21.27 2.95 -21.43
CA LYS A 157 21.55 2.23 -22.69
C LYS A 157 21.59 0.70 -22.50
N LYS A 158 22.13 0.26 -21.35
CA LYS A 158 22.16 -1.15 -20.92
C LYS A 158 21.59 -1.25 -19.53
N ILE A 159 20.63 -2.16 -19.33
CA ILE A 159 20.01 -2.45 -18.05
C ILE A 159 20.88 -3.47 -17.31
N LYS A 160 21.26 -3.14 -16.09
CA LYS A 160 22.04 -4.03 -15.22
C LYS A 160 21.13 -4.97 -14.46
N SER A 161 21.54 -6.22 -14.31
CA SER A 161 20.87 -7.19 -13.46
C SER A 161 20.94 -6.80 -11.98
N ILE A 162 19.91 -7.16 -11.23
CA ILE A 162 19.85 -6.96 -9.78
C ILE A 162 19.60 -8.31 -9.12
N LYS A 163 20.51 -8.70 -8.23
CA LYS A 163 20.35 -9.91 -7.41
C LYS A 163 19.55 -9.61 -6.15
N ASN A 164 18.78 -10.60 -5.68
CA ASN A 164 18.08 -10.56 -4.40
C ASN A 164 17.06 -9.41 -4.24
N ILE A 165 16.24 -9.14 -5.27
CA ILE A 165 15.05 -8.33 -5.11
C ILE A 165 14.07 -9.13 -4.25
N LYS A 166 13.57 -8.52 -3.16
CA LYS A 166 12.60 -9.19 -2.28
C LYS A 166 11.41 -8.28 -2.05
N THR A 167 10.21 -8.79 -2.28
CA THR A 167 9.00 -8.09 -1.87
C THR A 167 8.89 -8.07 -0.35
N LYS A 168 8.39 -6.98 0.17
CA LYS A 168 8.22 -6.77 1.61
C LYS A 168 7.19 -5.67 1.84
N GLU A 169 6.55 -5.70 3.00
CA GLU A 169 5.68 -4.63 3.46
C GLU A 169 6.41 -3.28 3.44
N TRP A 170 5.65 -2.23 3.18
CA TRP A 170 6.19 -0.87 3.12
C TRP A 170 7.00 -0.49 4.38
N PRO A 171 8.16 0.13 4.20
CA PRO A 171 8.75 0.75 2.99
C PRO A 171 9.60 -0.20 2.11
N GLY A 172 9.37 -1.51 2.13
CA GLY A 172 10.01 -2.46 1.23
C GLY A 172 9.45 -2.39 -0.20
N VAL A 173 9.91 -3.29 -1.08
CA VAL A 173 9.40 -3.41 -2.45
C VAL A 173 7.97 -3.94 -2.41
N ALA A 174 7.04 -3.18 -2.97
CA ALA A 174 5.66 -3.60 -3.05
C ALA A 174 5.51 -4.86 -3.90
N THR A 175 4.67 -5.82 -3.45
CA THR A 175 4.35 -7.02 -4.23
C THR A 175 3.71 -6.66 -5.59
N ASP A 176 2.93 -5.58 -5.63
CA ASP A 176 2.30 -5.06 -6.87
C ASP A 176 3.32 -4.52 -7.89
N MET A 177 4.57 -4.28 -7.47
CA MET A 177 5.68 -3.91 -8.36
C MET A 177 6.53 -5.10 -8.81
N GLN A 178 6.25 -6.30 -8.30
CA GLN A 178 7.03 -7.51 -8.62
C GLN A 178 7.02 -7.82 -10.12
N SER A 179 5.85 -7.79 -10.74
CA SER A 179 5.68 -8.10 -12.17
C SER A 179 6.45 -7.14 -13.07
N GLN A 180 6.38 -5.83 -12.80
CA GLN A 180 7.06 -4.80 -13.56
C GLN A 180 8.59 -4.93 -13.43
N LEU A 181 9.08 -5.18 -12.20
CA LEU A 181 10.50 -5.42 -11.96
C LEU A 181 10.98 -6.71 -12.61
N MET A 182 10.16 -7.75 -12.65
CA MET A 182 10.47 -9.01 -13.31
C MET A 182 10.64 -8.81 -14.82
N VAL A 183 9.71 -8.08 -15.48
CA VAL A 183 9.83 -7.76 -16.92
C VAL A 183 11.11 -6.95 -17.19
N LEU A 184 11.44 -5.97 -16.33
CA LEU A 184 12.69 -5.22 -16.44
C LEU A 184 13.93 -6.14 -16.35
N MET A 185 13.91 -7.09 -15.44
CA MET A 185 15.04 -8.02 -15.23
C MET A 185 15.17 -9.07 -16.32
N CYS A 186 14.09 -9.40 -17.07
CA CYS A 186 14.16 -10.31 -18.23
C CYS A 186 15.05 -9.79 -19.37
N ILE A 187 15.19 -8.46 -19.48
CA ILE A 187 16.04 -7.83 -20.51
C ILE A 187 17.33 -7.24 -19.95
N ALA A 188 17.59 -7.44 -18.66
CA ALA A 188 18.82 -6.98 -18.02
C ALA A 188 20.01 -7.85 -18.39
N ASP A 189 21.19 -7.23 -18.46
CA ASP A 189 22.45 -7.91 -18.71
C ASP A 189 22.90 -8.65 -17.44
N GLY A 190 22.93 -10.00 -17.52
CA GLY A 190 23.30 -10.90 -16.42
C GLY A 190 22.10 -11.57 -15.73
N THR A 191 22.35 -12.19 -14.58
CA THR A 191 21.35 -12.94 -13.82
C THR A 191 20.73 -12.09 -12.72
N SER A 192 19.41 -12.11 -12.62
CA SER A 192 18.63 -11.47 -11.57
C SER A 192 17.83 -12.51 -10.78
N SER A 193 17.49 -12.18 -9.55
CA SER A 193 16.58 -13.00 -8.73
C SER A 193 15.57 -12.14 -8.01
N ILE A 194 14.32 -12.59 -8.01
CA ILE A 194 13.21 -11.95 -7.29
C ILE A 194 12.58 -12.99 -6.38
N THR A 195 12.36 -12.64 -5.13
CA THR A 195 11.69 -13.50 -4.14
C THR A 195 10.43 -12.80 -3.68
N GLU A 196 9.29 -13.45 -3.90
CA GLU A 196 8.00 -13.01 -3.34
C GLU A 196 7.89 -13.52 -1.90
N ASN A 197 7.64 -12.60 -0.94
CA ASN A 197 7.54 -12.91 0.48
C ASN A 197 6.18 -12.52 1.11
N ILE A 198 5.31 -11.89 0.35
CA ILE A 198 4.00 -11.40 0.83
C ILE A 198 2.92 -12.44 0.54
N PHE A 199 2.91 -12.97 -0.67
CA PHE A 199 1.97 -14.01 -1.12
C PHE A 199 2.70 -15.32 -1.38
N GLU A 200 1.94 -16.42 -1.29
CA GLU A 200 2.39 -17.78 -1.60
C GLU A 200 2.37 -18.06 -3.11
#